data_097d4d347c08ccecf0190b242cef728b
#
_entry.id   097d4d347c08ccecf0190b242cef728b
#
_cell.length_a   1.000
_cell.length_b   1.000
_cell.length_c   1.000
_cell.angle_alpha   90.00
_cell.angle_beta   90.00
_cell.angle_gamma   90.00
#
_symmetry.space_group_name_H-M   'P 1'
#
loop_
_entity.id
_entity.type
_entity.pdbx_description
1 polymer ?
#
loop_
_entity_poly.entity_id
_entity_poly.type
_entity_poly.pdbx_seq_one_letter_code
_entity_poly.pdbx_strand_id
1 'polypeptide(L)'
;MLQWINTRFPLTDLIERHLSKYPAPTNLNFWYLFGFLMIIVLVLQILTGLWLMMNYTNTAEEAFSSVEYIMRDVEYGWLLRYMHAAGASAFFVLIYLHMFRGMMYGSYQKPRELIWLGGWFTYVLLCAEGFTGYVLPWGQMSFWAAQVIISLFGSIPIVGEDLATWVRGDYLVSGITLSRLFAFHVVLLPIMLIAVVFFHILALHEIGSNNPDGIDIKKHVDNDGVPLDSKPFYPYDITHDVYALGVFLLFFCGIVFFFPGGGGYILETVNFEPANPLSTPAHIVPSWYYTPYYAMLRAVDFSIFGFTAKFLGFATMAAGIAIFAALPWLDRSPVKSIRYKGIYSKIFLTGFVVSFFVLGYLGLVPPTELKNVLAKVFTVIYFSYFLLMPIYTKLEKCKPVPERVPG
;
A
#
# COMPACT_ATOMS: atom_id res chain seq x y z
N MET A 1 -21.25 32.45 14.64
CA MET A 1 -20.53 31.20 14.98
C MET A 1 -19.16 31.15 14.34
N LEU A 2 -19.03 31.29 13.02
CA LEU A 2 -17.74 31.21 12.30
C LEU A 2 -16.72 32.26 12.79
N GLN A 3 -17.15 33.51 12.95
CA GLN A 3 -16.31 34.59 13.47
C GLN A 3 -15.83 34.32 14.90
N TRP A 4 -16.66 33.74 15.77
CA TRP A 4 -16.29 33.36 17.13
C TRP A 4 -15.20 32.24 17.12
N ILE A 5 -15.30 31.29 16.18
CA ILE A 5 -14.27 30.26 15.99
C ILE A 5 -12.97 30.89 15.51
N ASN A 6 -13.03 31.72 14.45
CA ASN A 6 -11.84 32.28 13.83
C ASN A 6 -11.02 33.20 14.75
N THR A 7 -11.66 33.85 15.72
CA THR A 7 -10.95 34.66 16.74
C THR A 7 -10.17 33.80 17.74
N ARG A 8 -10.42 32.48 17.83
CA ARG A 8 -9.79 31.54 18.77
C ARG A 8 -8.92 30.51 18.05
N PHE A 9 -9.32 30.12 16.88
CA PHE A 9 -8.65 29.19 16.02
C PHE A 9 -8.85 29.60 14.55
N PRO A 10 -7.81 29.88 13.76
CA PRO A 10 -7.91 30.45 12.41
C PRO A 10 -8.39 29.40 11.39
N LEU A 11 -9.62 28.86 11.63
CA LEU A 11 -10.17 27.77 10.84
C LEU A 11 -10.33 28.13 9.36
N THR A 12 -10.82 29.35 9.08
CA THR A 12 -11.00 29.82 7.71
C THR A 12 -9.67 29.91 6.98
N ASP A 13 -8.63 30.47 7.61
CA ASP A 13 -7.30 30.59 7.00
C ASP A 13 -6.68 29.22 6.71
N LEU A 14 -6.88 28.25 7.62
CA LEU A 14 -6.43 26.87 7.40
C LEU A 14 -7.13 26.22 6.20
N ILE A 15 -8.46 26.36 6.13
CA ILE A 15 -9.26 25.86 5.01
C ILE A 15 -8.85 26.53 3.70
N GLU A 16 -8.67 27.85 3.71
CA GLU A 16 -8.25 28.57 2.51
C GLU A 16 -6.86 28.14 2.04
N ARG A 17 -5.90 28.06 2.95
CA ARG A 17 -4.50 27.74 2.64
C ARG A 17 -4.32 26.30 2.14
N HIS A 18 -5.00 25.34 2.77
CA HIS A 18 -4.75 23.93 2.54
C HIS A 18 -5.80 23.26 1.63
N LEU A 19 -6.93 23.89 1.38
CA LEU A 19 -7.99 23.36 0.51
C LEU A 19 -8.36 24.34 -0.60
N SER A 20 -9.10 25.42 -0.30
CA SER A 20 -9.76 26.20 -1.35
C SER A 20 -8.79 26.99 -2.24
N LYS A 21 -7.75 27.60 -1.67
CA LYS A 21 -6.77 28.42 -2.40
C LYS A 21 -5.44 27.70 -2.68
N TYR A 22 -5.34 26.39 -2.35
CA TYR A 22 -4.13 25.63 -2.63
C TYR A 22 -3.85 25.62 -4.14
N PRO A 23 -2.65 26.06 -4.59
CA PRO A 23 -2.32 26.16 -6.00
C PRO A 23 -1.97 24.77 -6.56
N ALA A 24 -2.90 24.17 -7.29
CA ALA A 24 -2.71 22.90 -7.96
C ALA A 24 -2.20 23.11 -9.40
N PRO A 25 -1.23 22.32 -9.88
CA PRO A 25 -0.78 22.38 -11.28
C PRO A 25 -1.94 22.18 -12.27
N THR A 26 -1.96 22.97 -13.35
CA THR A 26 -3.06 22.94 -14.34
C THR A 26 -3.13 21.63 -15.14
N ASN A 27 -2.03 20.89 -15.26
CA ASN A 27 -1.90 19.66 -16.06
C ASN A 27 -2.05 18.35 -15.26
N LEU A 28 -2.63 18.40 -14.04
CA LEU A 28 -2.92 17.18 -13.29
C LEU A 28 -3.88 16.28 -14.07
N ASN A 29 -3.61 14.98 -14.07
CA ASN A 29 -4.40 13.98 -14.77
C ASN A 29 -4.95 12.94 -13.77
N PHE A 30 -5.70 11.94 -14.27
CA PHE A 30 -6.37 10.93 -13.45
C PHE A 30 -5.42 10.17 -12.50
N TRP A 31 -4.13 10.08 -12.76
CA TRP A 31 -3.16 9.45 -11.87
C TRP A 31 -3.01 10.16 -10.52
N TYR A 32 -3.46 11.40 -10.41
CA TYR A 32 -3.38 12.18 -9.17
C TYR A 32 -4.58 11.96 -8.23
N LEU A 33 -5.65 11.32 -8.71
CA LEU A 33 -6.88 11.08 -7.95
C LEU A 33 -6.75 9.98 -6.88
N PHE A 34 -5.79 9.05 -7.04
CA PHE A 34 -5.64 7.91 -6.13
C PHE A 34 -5.33 8.32 -4.68
N GLY A 35 -4.64 9.43 -4.46
CA GLY A 35 -4.37 9.95 -3.13
C GLY A 35 -5.64 10.33 -2.37
N PHE A 36 -6.56 11.03 -3.02
CA PHE A 36 -7.87 11.37 -2.47
C PHE A 36 -8.70 10.12 -2.18
N LEU A 37 -8.78 9.19 -3.14
CA LEU A 37 -9.53 7.95 -2.97
C LEU A 37 -9.03 7.10 -1.81
N MET A 38 -7.70 7.08 -1.55
CA MET A 38 -7.15 6.38 -0.39
C MET A 38 -7.59 6.99 0.94
N ILE A 39 -7.75 8.32 1.03
CA ILE A 39 -8.29 8.97 2.23
C ILE A 39 -9.73 8.51 2.47
N ILE A 40 -10.54 8.45 1.42
CA ILE A 40 -11.93 7.97 1.53
C ILE A 40 -11.97 6.50 1.99
N VAL A 41 -11.12 5.66 1.40
CA VAL A 41 -11.03 4.24 1.81
C VAL A 41 -10.51 4.11 3.24
N LEU A 42 -9.54 4.93 3.68
CA LEU A 42 -9.06 4.93 5.07
C LEU A 42 -10.21 5.22 6.05
N VAL A 43 -11.01 6.27 5.76
CA VAL A 43 -12.19 6.60 6.59
C VAL A 43 -13.19 5.45 6.58
N LEU A 44 -13.46 4.86 5.40
CA LEU A 44 -14.34 3.70 5.27
C LEU A 44 -13.85 2.52 6.15
N GLN A 45 -12.55 2.19 6.09
CA GLN A 45 -11.96 1.08 6.87
C GLN A 45 -12.08 1.33 8.36
N ILE A 46 -11.81 2.55 8.84
CA ILE A 46 -11.97 2.91 10.25
C ILE A 46 -13.42 2.77 10.69
N LEU A 47 -14.37 3.33 9.94
CA LEU A 47 -15.79 3.29 10.31
C LEU A 47 -16.33 1.86 10.31
N THR A 48 -16.09 1.09 9.25
CA THR A 48 -16.54 -0.30 9.15
C THR A 48 -15.85 -1.18 10.19
N GLY A 49 -14.55 -0.95 10.46
CA GLY A 49 -13.79 -1.67 11.48
C GLY A 49 -14.32 -1.44 12.90
N LEU A 50 -14.66 -0.19 13.25
CA LEU A 50 -15.27 0.15 14.55
C LEU A 50 -16.61 -0.57 14.75
N TRP A 51 -17.47 -0.63 13.72
CA TRP A 51 -18.73 -1.36 13.78
C TRP A 51 -18.53 -2.88 13.89
N LEU A 52 -17.59 -3.45 13.14
CA LEU A 52 -17.26 -4.87 13.25
C LEU A 52 -16.76 -5.23 14.66
N MET A 53 -15.90 -4.37 15.23
CA MET A 53 -15.33 -4.56 16.57
C MET A 53 -16.41 -4.64 17.66
N MET A 54 -17.56 -3.96 17.50
CA MET A 54 -18.65 -3.99 18.51
C MET A 54 -19.27 -5.39 18.70
N ASN A 55 -19.15 -6.28 17.71
CA ASN A 55 -19.74 -7.61 17.71
C ASN A 55 -18.69 -8.73 17.60
N TYR A 56 -17.42 -8.37 17.50
CA TYR A 56 -16.31 -9.32 17.34
C TYR A 56 -15.75 -9.72 18.72
N THR A 57 -15.50 -11.00 18.92
CA THR A 57 -14.87 -11.55 20.13
C THR A 57 -13.45 -12.05 19.78
N ASN A 58 -12.42 -11.49 20.42
CA ASN A 58 -11.00 -11.76 20.11
C ASN A 58 -10.39 -12.94 20.90
N THR A 59 -11.17 -14.02 21.08
CA THR A 59 -10.67 -15.28 21.68
C THR A 59 -10.60 -16.37 20.63
N ALA A 60 -9.68 -17.32 20.79
CA ALA A 60 -9.52 -18.41 19.81
C ALA A 60 -10.78 -19.27 19.66
N GLU A 61 -11.57 -19.40 20.73
CA GLU A 61 -12.79 -20.18 20.81
C GLU A 61 -13.96 -19.51 20.08
N GLU A 62 -14.04 -18.17 20.12
CA GLU A 62 -15.23 -17.43 19.68
C GLU A 62 -15.00 -16.52 18.47
N ALA A 63 -13.74 -16.25 18.08
CA ALA A 63 -13.44 -15.31 17.00
C ALA A 63 -14.14 -15.69 15.70
N PHE A 64 -14.02 -16.94 15.28
CA PHE A 64 -14.66 -17.42 14.06
C PHE A 64 -16.18 -17.34 14.13
N SER A 65 -16.78 -17.84 15.22
CA SER A 65 -18.23 -17.83 15.43
C SER A 65 -18.79 -16.41 15.57
N SER A 66 -18.02 -15.46 16.14
CA SER A 66 -18.43 -14.05 16.20
C SER A 66 -18.48 -13.40 14.82
N VAL A 67 -17.58 -13.76 13.89
CA VAL A 67 -17.66 -13.32 12.49
C VAL A 67 -18.87 -13.93 11.78
N GLU A 68 -19.18 -15.20 12.02
CA GLU A 68 -20.40 -15.86 11.52
C GLU A 68 -21.66 -15.14 12.04
N TYR A 69 -21.69 -14.82 13.34
CA TYR A 69 -22.77 -14.05 13.96
C TYR A 69 -22.95 -12.67 13.30
N ILE A 70 -21.87 -11.94 13.08
CA ILE A 70 -21.90 -10.65 12.36
C ILE A 70 -22.51 -10.84 10.97
N MET A 71 -22.13 -11.90 10.26
CA MET A 71 -22.58 -12.13 8.88
C MET A 71 -24.04 -12.53 8.76
N ARG A 72 -24.61 -13.20 9.79
CA ARG A 72 -25.93 -13.85 9.69
C ARG A 72 -27.00 -13.19 10.55
N ASP A 73 -26.65 -12.75 11.75
CA ASP A 73 -27.62 -12.36 12.78
C ASP A 73 -27.60 -10.84 13.05
N VAL A 74 -26.48 -10.16 12.85
CA VAL A 74 -26.40 -8.71 13.02
C VAL A 74 -27.01 -8.02 11.79
N GLU A 75 -27.94 -7.11 12.02
CA GLU A 75 -28.58 -6.34 10.94
C GLU A 75 -27.55 -5.54 10.17
N TYR A 76 -27.50 -5.71 8.83
CA TYR A 76 -26.47 -5.16 7.92
C TYR A 76 -25.02 -5.57 8.23
N GLY A 77 -24.78 -6.52 9.14
CA GLY A 77 -23.43 -6.98 9.48
C GLY A 77 -22.67 -7.55 8.29
N TRP A 78 -23.36 -8.30 7.42
CA TRP A 78 -22.80 -8.80 6.16
C TRP A 78 -22.28 -7.66 5.25
N LEU A 79 -23.03 -6.55 5.19
CA LEU A 79 -22.65 -5.40 4.36
C LEU A 79 -21.37 -4.75 4.90
N LEU A 80 -21.29 -4.50 6.19
CA LEU A 80 -20.11 -3.92 6.84
C LEU A 80 -18.89 -4.83 6.70
N ARG A 81 -19.06 -6.13 6.84
CA ARG A 81 -18.00 -7.13 6.68
C ARG A 81 -17.48 -7.15 5.24
N TYR A 82 -18.38 -7.13 4.24
CA TYR A 82 -17.98 -7.09 2.83
C TYR A 82 -17.33 -5.76 2.46
N MET A 83 -17.85 -4.64 2.95
CA MET A 83 -17.23 -3.32 2.74
C MET A 83 -15.81 -3.26 3.33
N HIS A 84 -15.59 -3.84 4.51
CA HIS A 84 -14.29 -3.87 5.16
C HIS A 84 -13.30 -4.75 4.36
N ALA A 85 -13.68 -5.96 3.98
CA ALA A 85 -12.83 -6.87 3.22
C ALA A 85 -12.51 -6.35 1.80
N ALA A 86 -13.55 -5.89 1.07
CA ALA A 86 -13.37 -5.28 -0.26
C ALA A 86 -12.58 -3.96 -0.17
N GLY A 87 -12.79 -3.19 0.88
CA GLY A 87 -12.07 -1.94 1.15
C GLY A 87 -10.58 -2.16 1.38
N ALA A 88 -10.18 -3.22 2.07
CA ALA A 88 -8.78 -3.60 2.20
C ALA A 88 -8.14 -3.87 0.83
N SER A 89 -8.78 -4.66 -0.03
CA SER A 89 -8.33 -4.89 -1.41
C SER A 89 -8.29 -3.62 -2.23
N ALA A 90 -9.31 -2.76 -2.14
CA ALA A 90 -9.35 -1.47 -2.82
C ALA A 90 -8.19 -0.56 -2.38
N PHE A 91 -7.85 -0.55 -1.08
CA PHE A 91 -6.73 0.24 -0.56
C PHE A 91 -5.40 -0.18 -1.18
N PHE A 92 -5.15 -1.49 -1.32
CA PHE A 92 -3.93 -2.00 -1.97
C PHE A 92 -3.89 -1.70 -3.47
N VAL A 93 -5.00 -1.77 -4.19
CA VAL A 93 -5.05 -1.31 -5.60
C VAL A 93 -4.67 0.16 -5.70
N LEU A 94 -5.29 1.00 -4.88
CA LEU A 94 -5.08 2.44 -4.92
C LEU A 94 -3.65 2.84 -4.54
N ILE A 95 -3.05 2.21 -3.51
CA ILE A 95 -1.68 2.54 -3.10
C ILE A 95 -0.64 2.10 -4.14
N TYR A 96 -0.83 0.94 -4.79
CA TYR A 96 0.05 0.52 -5.87
C TYR A 96 0.00 1.48 -7.07
N LEU A 97 -1.20 1.93 -7.47
CA LEU A 97 -1.37 2.91 -8.53
C LEU A 97 -0.79 4.28 -8.14
N HIS A 98 -0.96 4.70 -6.89
CA HIS A 98 -0.39 5.92 -6.35
C HIS A 98 1.15 5.91 -6.32
N MET A 99 1.75 4.82 -5.85
CA MET A 99 3.20 4.63 -5.87
C MET A 99 3.74 4.59 -7.30
N PHE A 100 3.08 3.85 -8.19
CA PHE A 100 3.46 3.78 -9.60
C PHE A 100 3.41 5.15 -10.28
N ARG A 101 2.39 5.97 -10.01
CA ARG A 101 2.36 7.37 -10.46
C ARG A 101 3.57 8.15 -9.95
N GLY A 102 3.92 7.98 -8.69
CA GLY A 102 5.11 8.60 -8.10
C GLY A 102 6.39 8.21 -8.84
N MET A 103 6.51 6.92 -9.20
CA MET A 103 7.64 6.39 -9.97
C MET A 103 7.68 6.94 -11.40
N MET A 104 6.54 6.97 -12.09
CA MET A 104 6.45 7.49 -13.46
C MET A 104 6.84 8.97 -13.57
N TYR A 105 6.37 9.79 -12.64
CA TYR A 105 6.56 11.23 -12.75
C TYR A 105 7.68 11.78 -11.86
N GLY A 106 8.46 10.89 -11.21
CA GLY A 106 9.60 11.27 -10.39
C GLY A 106 9.20 12.07 -9.15
N SER A 107 8.03 11.76 -8.55
CA SER A 107 7.52 12.45 -7.37
C SER A 107 8.33 12.19 -6.10
N TYR A 108 9.35 11.34 -6.17
CA TYR A 108 10.31 11.03 -5.12
C TYR A 108 11.60 11.89 -5.21
N GLN A 109 11.85 12.56 -6.33
CA GLN A 109 13.06 13.37 -6.51
C GLN A 109 12.98 14.69 -5.73
N LYS A 110 14.16 15.28 -5.49
CA LYS A 110 14.31 16.56 -4.76
C LYS A 110 13.29 17.61 -5.21
N PRO A 111 12.65 18.32 -4.26
CA PRO A 111 12.81 18.27 -2.79
C PRO A 111 11.74 17.41 -2.10
N ARG A 112 11.28 16.31 -2.70
CA ARG A 112 10.12 15.49 -2.26
C ARG A 112 10.51 14.18 -1.58
N GLU A 113 11.77 14.03 -1.16
CA GLU A 113 12.27 12.80 -0.53
C GLU A 113 11.49 12.45 0.74
N LEU A 114 11.19 13.44 1.57
CA LEU A 114 10.43 13.22 2.81
C LEU A 114 8.98 12.81 2.54
N ILE A 115 8.36 13.39 1.49
CA ILE A 115 7.01 12.98 1.06
C ILE A 115 7.02 11.52 0.63
N TRP A 116 8.03 11.11 -0.15
CA TRP A 116 8.19 9.73 -0.61
C TRP A 116 8.41 8.76 0.55
N LEU A 117 9.30 9.08 1.49
CA LEU A 117 9.56 8.25 2.67
C LEU A 117 8.32 8.12 3.57
N GLY A 118 7.57 9.20 3.77
CA GLY A 118 6.29 9.16 4.49
C GLY A 118 5.29 8.24 3.81
N GLY A 119 5.17 8.33 2.47
CA GLY A 119 4.34 7.43 1.68
C GLY A 119 4.79 5.97 1.73
N TRP A 120 6.10 5.72 1.64
CA TRP A 120 6.67 4.38 1.80
C TRP A 120 6.39 3.80 3.19
N PHE A 121 6.55 4.60 4.24
CA PHE A 121 6.27 4.15 5.60
C PHE A 121 4.77 3.85 5.80
N THR A 122 3.88 4.68 5.21
CA THR A 122 2.44 4.39 5.14
C THR A 122 2.16 3.04 4.47
N TYR A 123 2.85 2.73 3.37
CA TYR A 123 2.72 1.45 2.68
C TYR A 123 3.17 0.26 3.55
N VAL A 124 4.28 0.40 4.28
CA VAL A 124 4.76 -0.65 5.23
C VAL A 124 3.75 -0.86 6.35
N LEU A 125 3.22 0.23 6.93
CA LEU A 125 2.16 0.13 7.95
C LEU A 125 0.88 -0.51 7.40
N LEU A 126 0.50 -0.18 6.16
CA LEU A 126 -0.66 -0.80 5.50
C LEU A 126 -0.45 -2.30 5.28
N CYS A 127 0.77 -2.73 4.94
CA CYS A 127 1.09 -4.16 4.87
C CYS A 127 0.94 -4.85 6.25
N ALA A 128 1.38 -4.21 7.32
CA ALA A 128 1.19 -4.75 8.68
C ALA A 128 -0.30 -4.77 9.05
N GLU A 129 -1.04 -3.72 8.72
CA GLU A 129 -2.48 -3.59 8.97
C GLU A 129 -3.29 -4.67 8.25
N GLY A 130 -3.04 -4.87 6.97
CA GLY A 130 -3.71 -5.91 6.18
C GLY A 130 -3.42 -7.32 6.69
N PHE A 131 -2.16 -7.59 7.11
CA PHE A 131 -1.80 -8.89 7.69
C PHE A 131 -2.50 -9.14 9.04
N THR A 132 -2.41 -8.18 9.96
CA THR A 132 -3.01 -8.33 11.29
C THR A 132 -4.53 -8.49 11.20
N GLY A 133 -5.20 -7.73 10.31
CA GLY A 133 -6.63 -7.84 10.07
C GLY A 133 -7.06 -9.15 9.42
N TYR A 134 -6.23 -9.69 8.52
CA TYR A 134 -6.49 -10.99 7.88
C TYR A 134 -6.52 -12.16 8.87
N VAL A 135 -5.78 -12.06 9.97
CA VAL A 135 -5.75 -13.10 11.01
C VAL A 135 -7.03 -13.12 11.85
N LEU A 136 -7.71 -11.99 12.02
CA LEU A 136 -8.82 -11.85 12.97
C LEU A 136 -10.03 -12.78 12.74
N PRO A 137 -10.45 -13.12 11.51
CA PRO A 137 -11.52 -14.08 11.29
C PRO A 137 -11.25 -15.47 11.87
N TRP A 138 -10.01 -15.81 12.16
CA TRP A 138 -9.59 -17.06 12.78
C TRP A 138 -10.08 -18.31 12.04
N GLY A 139 -10.14 -18.17 10.70
CA GLY A 139 -10.35 -19.32 9.80
C GLY A 139 -9.04 -20.06 9.51
N GLN A 140 -9.13 -21.13 8.72
CA GLN A 140 -7.99 -21.96 8.37
C GLN A 140 -6.85 -21.17 7.72
N MET A 141 -7.14 -20.31 6.74
CA MET A 141 -6.09 -19.51 6.11
C MET A 141 -5.57 -18.41 7.04
N SER A 142 -6.40 -17.80 7.87
CA SER A 142 -5.99 -16.82 8.88
C SER A 142 -4.95 -17.39 9.83
N PHE A 143 -5.21 -18.57 10.40
CA PHE A 143 -4.33 -19.26 11.34
C PHE A 143 -3.01 -19.68 10.68
N TRP A 144 -3.10 -20.37 9.54
CA TRP A 144 -1.91 -20.91 8.88
C TRP A 144 -1.05 -19.84 8.24
N ALA A 145 -1.65 -18.73 7.73
CA ALA A 145 -0.88 -17.58 7.28
C ALA A 145 -0.12 -16.90 8.43
N ALA A 146 -0.75 -16.76 9.61
CA ALA A 146 -0.06 -16.26 10.80
C ALA A 146 1.11 -17.16 11.18
N GLN A 147 0.91 -18.48 11.20
CA GLN A 147 1.96 -19.47 11.49
C GLN A 147 3.14 -19.34 10.53
N VAL A 148 2.87 -19.23 9.22
CA VAL A 148 3.94 -19.08 8.20
C VAL A 148 4.68 -17.77 8.40
N ILE A 149 3.99 -16.62 8.46
CA ILE A 149 4.63 -15.31 8.49
C ILE A 149 5.42 -15.12 9.77
N ILE A 150 4.89 -15.50 10.94
CA ILE A 150 5.63 -15.39 12.21
C ILE A 150 6.86 -16.32 12.19
N SER A 151 6.74 -17.50 11.59
CA SER A 151 7.89 -18.41 11.45
C SER A 151 9.05 -17.84 10.60
N LEU A 152 8.78 -16.87 9.71
CA LEU A 152 9.82 -16.22 8.93
C LEU A 152 10.70 -15.32 9.82
N PHE A 153 10.12 -14.65 10.80
CA PHE A 153 10.90 -13.90 11.79
C PHE A 153 11.85 -14.82 12.56
N GLY A 154 11.42 -16.03 12.89
CA GLY A 154 12.27 -17.04 13.54
C GLY A 154 13.49 -17.46 12.71
N SER A 155 13.52 -17.20 11.40
CA SER A 155 14.69 -17.48 10.56
C SER A 155 15.81 -16.46 10.66
N ILE A 156 15.57 -15.30 11.29
CA ILE A 156 16.58 -14.24 11.46
C ILE A 156 17.68 -14.77 12.40
N PRO A 157 18.95 -14.69 11.98
CA PRO A 157 20.05 -15.16 12.82
C PRO A 157 20.10 -14.46 14.17
N ILE A 158 20.46 -15.18 15.23
CA ILE A 158 20.70 -14.73 16.60
C ILE A 158 19.40 -14.35 17.35
N VAL A 159 18.56 -13.48 16.80
CA VAL A 159 17.40 -12.89 17.51
C VAL A 159 16.05 -13.45 17.02
N GLY A 160 16.04 -14.30 16.00
CA GLY A 160 14.82 -14.67 15.29
C GLY A 160 13.81 -15.41 16.17
N GLU A 161 14.23 -16.42 16.91
CA GLU A 161 13.33 -17.21 17.77
C GLU A 161 12.71 -16.35 18.89
N ASP A 162 13.52 -15.48 19.53
CA ASP A 162 13.04 -14.57 20.56
C ASP A 162 12.02 -13.59 19.97
N LEU A 163 12.30 -13.05 18.77
CA LEU A 163 11.40 -12.15 18.07
C LEU A 163 10.10 -12.85 17.67
N ALA A 164 10.18 -14.07 17.14
CA ALA A 164 9.00 -14.85 16.78
C ALA A 164 8.13 -15.18 18.00
N THR A 165 8.75 -15.56 19.11
CA THR A 165 8.08 -15.80 20.39
C THR A 165 7.46 -14.52 20.95
N TRP A 166 8.16 -13.38 20.84
CA TRP A 166 7.61 -12.09 21.26
C TRP A 166 6.40 -11.68 20.40
N VAL A 167 6.44 -11.86 19.08
CA VAL A 167 5.30 -11.54 18.20
C VAL A 167 4.11 -12.44 18.50
N ARG A 168 4.33 -13.76 18.65
CA ARG A 168 3.28 -14.73 19.00
C ARG A 168 2.70 -14.48 20.40
N GLY A 169 3.56 -14.09 21.35
CA GLY A 169 3.22 -14.02 22.76
C GLY A 169 3.19 -15.39 23.45
N ASP A 170 3.49 -16.42 22.71
CA ASP A 170 3.51 -17.81 23.13
C ASP A 170 4.49 -18.60 22.27
N TYR A 171 4.76 -19.86 22.63
CA TYR A 171 5.58 -20.78 21.81
C TYR A 171 4.89 -21.19 20.51
N LEU A 172 3.54 -21.23 20.49
CA LEU A 172 2.72 -21.55 19.33
C LEU A 172 1.76 -20.41 19.02
N VAL A 173 1.22 -20.37 17.82
CA VAL A 173 0.11 -19.47 17.46
C VAL A 173 -1.12 -19.89 18.26
N SER A 174 -1.64 -19.00 19.09
CA SER A 174 -2.69 -19.26 20.08
C SER A 174 -3.63 -18.07 20.21
N GLY A 175 -4.61 -18.15 21.14
CA GLY A 175 -5.49 -17.04 21.50
C GLY A 175 -4.73 -15.78 21.95
N ILE A 176 -3.54 -15.93 22.57
CA ILE A 176 -2.67 -14.80 22.94
C ILE A 176 -2.16 -14.10 21.68
N THR A 177 -1.78 -14.86 20.65
CA THR A 177 -1.37 -14.31 19.35
C THR A 177 -2.51 -13.51 18.72
N LEU A 178 -3.72 -14.08 18.70
CA LEU A 178 -4.92 -13.43 18.19
C LEU A 178 -5.18 -12.09 18.91
N SER A 179 -5.15 -12.09 20.24
CA SER A 179 -5.39 -10.89 21.05
C SER A 179 -4.35 -9.80 20.79
N ARG A 180 -3.08 -10.15 20.60
CA ARG A 180 -2.00 -9.19 20.25
C ARG A 180 -2.23 -8.60 18.87
N LEU A 181 -2.50 -9.44 17.87
CA LEU A 181 -2.75 -8.98 16.51
C LEU A 181 -4.03 -8.14 16.41
N PHE A 182 -5.06 -8.46 17.21
CA PHE A 182 -6.25 -7.62 17.36
C PHE A 182 -5.89 -6.22 17.90
N ALA A 183 -5.08 -6.14 18.97
CA ALA A 183 -4.66 -4.85 19.52
C ALA A 183 -3.84 -4.03 18.52
N PHE A 184 -2.98 -4.68 17.74
CA PHE A 184 -2.25 -4.00 16.65
C PHE A 184 -3.20 -3.47 15.57
N HIS A 185 -4.11 -4.31 15.06
CA HIS A 185 -5.02 -3.97 13.99
C HIS A 185 -6.04 -2.89 14.37
N VAL A 186 -6.59 -2.93 15.58
CA VAL A 186 -7.68 -2.03 15.97
C VAL A 186 -7.19 -0.73 16.58
N VAL A 187 -6.00 -0.72 17.19
CA VAL A 187 -5.50 0.44 17.94
C VAL A 187 -4.20 0.98 17.37
N LEU A 188 -3.12 0.20 17.46
CA LEU A 188 -1.77 0.73 17.25
C LEU A 188 -1.54 1.14 15.79
N LEU A 189 -1.80 0.24 14.85
CA LEU A 189 -1.53 0.49 13.44
C LEU A 189 -2.45 1.56 12.84
N PRO A 190 -3.77 1.61 13.11
CA PRO A 190 -4.62 2.72 12.64
C PRO A 190 -4.18 4.09 13.16
N ILE A 191 -3.80 4.19 14.45
CA ILE A 191 -3.29 5.46 14.99
C ILE A 191 -2.00 5.87 14.28
N MET A 192 -1.07 4.94 14.07
CA MET A 192 0.17 5.20 13.34
C MET A 192 -0.10 5.59 11.89
N LEU A 193 -1.02 4.90 11.20
CA LEU A 193 -1.42 5.23 9.83
C LEU A 193 -1.99 6.64 9.73
N ILE A 194 -2.94 7.01 10.59
CA ILE A 194 -3.52 8.36 10.62
C ILE A 194 -2.41 9.41 10.82
N ALA A 195 -1.52 9.19 11.79
CA ALA A 195 -0.43 10.12 12.08
C ALA A 195 0.51 10.29 10.87
N VAL A 196 0.95 9.18 10.27
CA VAL A 196 1.88 9.24 9.14
C VAL A 196 1.22 9.83 7.89
N VAL A 197 -0.04 9.48 7.61
CA VAL A 197 -0.83 10.09 6.51
C VAL A 197 -0.97 11.59 6.71
N PHE A 198 -1.26 12.04 7.93
CA PHE A 198 -1.32 13.47 8.27
C PHE A 198 0.00 14.19 7.94
N PHE A 199 1.14 13.65 8.40
CA PHE A 199 2.45 14.22 8.09
C PHE A 199 2.80 14.15 6.60
N HIS A 200 2.41 13.08 5.91
CA HIS A 200 2.61 12.94 4.47
C HIS A 200 1.87 14.04 3.67
N ILE A 201 0.61 14.32 4.04
CA ILE A 201 -0.20 15.37 3.42
C ILE A 201 0.37 16.76 3.79
N LEU A 202 0.76 16.97 5.04
CA LEU A 202 1.36 18.23 5.47
C LEU A 202 2.64 18.53 4.67
N ALA A 203 3.55 17.57 4.55
CA ALA A 203 4.76 17.70 3.74
C ALA A 203 4.45 17.95 2.25
N LEU A 204 3.38 17.33 1.72
CA LEU A 204 2.92 17.58 0.36
C LEU A 204 2.47 19.04 0.18
N HIS A 205 1.72 19.59 1.12
CA HIS A 205 1.22 20.96 1.03
C HIS A 205 2.34 22.00 1.15
N GLU A 206 3.34 21.75 1.98
CA GLU A 206 4.52 22.64 2.09
C GLU A 206 5.34 22.70 0.80
N ILE A 207 5.64 21.54 0.21
CA ILE A 207 6.47 21.46 -1.00
C ILE A 207 5.64 21.75 -2.26
N GLY A 208 4.38 21.36 -2.30
CA GLY A 208 3.49 21.43 -3.45
C GLY A 208 3.44 20.14 -4.26
N SER A 209 2.35 19.94 -5.00
CA SER A 209 2.16 18.78 -5.87
C SER A 209 3.17 18.75 -7.01
N ASN A 210 3.67 17.55 -7.34
CA ASN A 210 4.34 17.32 -8.61
C ASN A 210 3.30 17.29 -9.75
N ASN A 211 3.76 17.32 -10.99
CA ASN A 211 2.89 17.23 -12.17
C ASN A 211 3.45 16.23 -13.20
N PRO A 212 2.65 15.84 -14.23
CA PRO A 212 3.07 14.84 -15.22
C PRO A 212 4.31 15.19 -16.01
N ASP A 213 4.68 16.48 -16.09
CA ASP A 213 5.85 16.95 -16.80
C ASP A 213 7.07 17.13 -15.87
N GLY A 214 6.85 17.09 -14.55
CA GLY A 214 7.90 17.27 -13.55
C GLY A 214 8.41 18.71 -13.46
N ILE A 215 7.62 19.68 -13.94
CA ILE A 215 7.93 21.10 -13.95
C ILE A 215 7.71 21.69 -12.54
N ASP A 216 8.63 22.54 -12.12
CA ASP A 216 8.44 23.30 -10.88
C ASP A 216 7.63 24.57 -11.17
N ILE A 217 6.33 24.52 -10.90
CA ILE A 217 5.41 25.64 -11.16
C ILE A 217 5.69 26.88 -10.31
N LYS A 218 6.44 26.74 -9.20
CA LYS A 218 6.80 27.86 -8.31
C LYS A 218 7.89 28.77 -8.89
N LYS A 219 8.53 28.39 -10.01
CA LYS A 219 9.54 29.22 -10.66
C LYS A 219 8.97 30.46 -11.36
N HIS A 220 7.72 30.40 -11.78
CA HIS A 220 7.05 31.49 -12.49
C HIS A 220 5.79 31.86 -11.74
N VAL A 221 5.81 32.98 -11.05
CA VAL A 221 4.71 33.49 -10.23
C VAL A 221 4.21 34.83 -10.74
N ASP A 222 2.98 35.17 -10.44
CA ASP A 222 2.41 36.49 -10.65
C ASP A 222 2.87 37.50 -9.58
N ASN A 223 2.31 38.71 -9.62
CA ASN A 223 2.63 39.80 -8.67
C ASN A 223 2.24 39.46 -7.22
N ASP A 224 1.30 38.54 -7.02
CA ASP A 224 0.79 38.13 -5.72
C ASP A 224 1.51 36.85 -5.21
N GLY A 225 2.51 36.35 -5.96
CA GLY A 225 3.28 35.15 -5.63
C GLY A 225 2.55 33.84 -5.95
N VAL A 226 1.45 33.86 -6.72
CA VAL A 226 0.71 32.67 -7.15
C VAL A 226 1.37 32.09 -8.41
N PRO A 227 1.63 30.79 -8.46
CA PRO A 227 2.22 30.16 -9.65
C PRO A 227 1.33 30.32 -10.90
N LEU A 228 1.93 30.82 -11.99
CA LEU A 228 1.21 31.06 -13.25
C LEU A 228 0.63 29.79 -13.89
N ASP A 229 1.23 28.63 -13.63
CA ASP A 229 0.79 27.32 -14.13
C ASP A 229 -0.06 26.57 -13.10
N SER A 230 -0.75 27.32 -12.22
CA SER A 230 -1.64 26.75 -11.22
C SER A 230 -3.08 27.24 -11.36
N LYS A 231 -3.97 26.46 -10.77
CA LYS A 231 -5.39 26.82 -10.53
C LYS A 231 -5.72 26.55 -9.06
N PRO A 232 -6.71 27.27 -8.47
CA PRO A 232 -7.17 26.96 -7.13
C PRO A 232 -7.71 25.53 -7.06
N PHE A 233 -7.43 24.84 -5.97
CA PHE A 233 -7.95 23.47 -5.80
C PHE A 233 -9.48 23.44 -5.84
N TYR A 234 -10.15 24.34 -5.12
CA TYR A 234 -11.59 24.54 -5.22
C TYR A 234 -11.92 25.68 -6.20
N PRO A 235 -12.87 25.49 -7.13
CA PRO A 235 -13.69 24.29 -7.35
C PRO A 235 -13.07 23.27 -8.33
N TYR A 236 -11.92 23.57 -8.94
CA TYR A 236 -11.46 22.85 -10.13
C TYR A 236 -11.03 21.40 -9.86
N ASP A 237 -10.09 21.15 -8.95
CA ASP A 237 -9.61 19.79 -8.72
C ASP A 237 -10.58 18.96 -7.87
N ILE A 238 -11.32 19.59 -6.95
CA ILE A 238 -12.34 18.89 -6.17
C ILE A 238 -13.46 18.32 -7.05
N THR A 239 -13.78 18.93 -8.19
CA THR A 239 -14.75 18.36 -9.13
C THR A 239 -14.23 17.08 -9.78
N HIS A 240 -12.93 17.00 -10.07
CA HIS A 240 -12.29 15.76 -10.53
C HIS A 240 -12.29 14.69 -9.46
N ASP A 241 -12.00 15.06 -8.21
CA ASP A 241 -12.01 14.15 -7.06
C ASP A 241 -13.41 13.56 -6.82
N VAL A 242 -14.47 14.39 -6.87
CA VAL A 242 -15.87 13.94 -6.72
C VAL A 242 -16.28 13.03 -7.88
N TYR A 243 -15.88 13.35 -9.12
CA TYR A 243 -16.11 12.46 -10.27
C TYR A 243 -15.41 11.11 -10.08
N ALA A 244 -14.13 11.13 -9.66
CA ALA A 244 -13.38 9.91 -9.38
C ALA A 244 -14.03 9.08 -8.27
N LEU A 245 -14.53 9.74 -7.21
CA LEU A 245 -15.28 9.09 -6.14
C LEU A 245 -16.54 8.40 -6.68
N GLY A 246 -17.30 9.04 -7.56
CA GLY A 246 -18.48 8.45 -8.19
C GLY A 246 -18.13 7.17 -8.98
N VAL A 247 -17.08 7.24 -9.80
CA VAL A 247 -16.58 6.07 -10.54
C VAL A 247 -16.09 4.98 -9.61
N PHE A 248 -15.31 5.32 -8.59
CA PHE A 248 -14.82 4.37 -7.58
C PHE A 248 -15.98 3.68 -6.85
N LEU A 249 -16.99 4.44 -6.40
CA LEU A 249 -18.15 3.88 -5.70
C LEU A 249 -18.97 2.95 -6.59
N LEU A 250 -19.07 3.24 -7.90
CA LEU A 250 -19.74 2.34 -8.83
C LEU A 250 -19.08 0.95 -8.85
N PHE A 251 -17.76 0.89 -8.98
CA PHE A 251 -17.02 -0.37 -8.95
C PHE A 251 -17.02 -1.01 -7.56
N PHE A 252 -16.81 -0.23 -6.52
CA PHE A 252 -16.77 -0.72 -5.13
C PHE A 252 -18.11 -1.32 -4.71
N CYS A 253 -19.22 -0.62 -4.95
CA CYS A 253 -20.57 -1.16 -4.69
C CYS A 253 -20.87 -2.38 -5.57
N GLY A 254 -20.44 -2.37 -6.83
CA GLY A 254 -20.52 -3.53 -7.71
C GLY A 254 -19.88 -4.77 -7.10
N ILE A 255 -18.68 -4.62 -6.52
CA ILE A 255 -17.98 -5.72 -5.84
C ILE A 255 -18.75 -6.11 -4.58
N VAL A 256 -19.06 -5.17 -3.70
CA VAL A 256 -19.68 -5.43 -2.39
C VAL A 256 -21.03 -6.13 -2.53
N PHE A 257 -21.88 -5.71 -3.47
CA PHE A 257 -23.23 -6.23 -3.62
C PHE A 257 -23.34 -7.46 -4.54
N PHE A 258 -22.47 -7.59 -5.54
CA PHE A 258 -22.62 -8.64 -6.55
C PHE A 258 -21.47 -9.64 -6.60
N PHE A 259 -20.30 -9.30 -6.07
CA PHE A 259 -19.12 -10.16 -6.15
C PHE A 259 -18.20 -10.04 -4.91
N PRO A 260 -18.75 -10.12 -3.67
CA PRO A 260 -18.00 -9.79 -2.44
C PRO A 260 -16.80 -10.71 -2.16
N GLY A 261 -16.84 -11.94 -2.64
CA GLY A 261 -15.71 -12.89 -2.53
C GLY A 261 -14.59 -12.62 -3.53
N GLY A 262 -14.84 -11.84 -4.59
CA GLY A 262 -13.83 -11.55 -5.61
C GLY A 262 -13.27 -12.82 -6.28
N GLY A 263 -14.07 -13.90 -6.41
CA GLY A 263 -13.59 -15.19 -6.92
C GLY A 263 -12.57 -15.87 -6.00
N GLY A 264 -12.57 -15.59 -4.73
CA GLY A 264 -11.60 -16.11 -3.75
C GLY A 264 -10.38 -15.21 -3.51
N TYR A 265 -10.28 -14.06 -4.21
CA TYR A 265 -9.17 -13.11 -4.02
C TYR A 265 -9.42 -12.10 -2.91
N ILE A 266 -10.69 -11.80 -2.59
CA ILE A 266 -11.08 -10.90 -1.49
C ILE A 266 -11.40 -11.71 -0.24
N LEU A 267 -12.22 -12.76 -0.38
CA LEU A 267 -12.56 -13.71 0.68
C LEU A 267 -12.25 -15.12 0.16
N GLU A 268 -11.26 -15.75 0.74
CA GLU A 268 -10.81 -17.08 0.36
C GLU A 268 -11.75 -18.14 0.90
N THR A 269 -12.11 -19.13 0.06
CA THR A 269 -13.08 -20.20 0.39
C THR A 269 -12.62 -21.03 1.59
N VAL A 270 -11.33 -21.35 1.67
CA VAL A 270 -10.75 -22.14 2.78
C VAL A 270 -10.82 -21.41 4.12
N ASN A 271 -10.94 -20.08 4.11
CA ASN A 271 -11.05 -19.26 5.33
C ASN A 271 -12.48 -19.20 5.90
N PHE A 272 -13.47 -19.85 5.25
CA PHE A 272 -14.81 -20.09 5.79
C PHE A 272 -14.89 -21.36 6.67
N GLU A 273 -13.77 -22.04 6.87
CA GLU A 273 -13.63 -23.13 7.83
C GLU A 273 -12.92 -22.61 9.08
N PRO A 274 -13.35 -22.99 10.30
CA PRO A 274 -12.71 -22.57 11.53
C PRO A 274 -11.27 -23.11 11.60
N ALA A 275 -10.38 -22.37 12.25
CA ALA A 275 -8.98 -22.74 12.41
C ALA A 275 -8.83 -24.12 13.07
N ASN A 276 -8.10 -25.02 12.39
CA ASN A 276 -7.74 -26.32 12.92
C ASN A 276 -6.20 -26.48 12.88
N PRO A 277 -5.53 -26.41 14.03
CA PRO A 277 -4.07 -26.52 14.10
C PRO A 277 -3.55 -27.91 13.75
N LEU A 278 -4.42 -28.93 13.70
CA LEU A 278 -4.06 -30.31 13.37
C LEU A 278 -4.23 -30.64 11.88
N SER A 279 -4.80 -29.72 11.08
CA SER A 279 -5.06 -29.93 9.65
C SER A 279 -4.54 -28.79 8.83
N THR A 280 -3.36 -28.98 8.22
CA THR A 280 -2.74 -27.96 7.36
C THR A 280 -3.44 -27.91 6.00
N PRO A 281 -3.86 -26.73 5.52
CA PRO A 281 -4.36 -26.59 4.16
C PRO A 281 -3.35 -27.02 3.11
N ALA A 282 -3.82 -27.60 2.01
CA ALA A 282 -2.95 -28.09 0.94
C ALA A 282 -2.09 -26.99 0.29
N HIS A 283 -2.58 -25.76 0.29
CA HIS A 283 -1.87 -24.61 -0.27
C HIS A 283 -2.14 -23.35 0.56
N ILE A 284 -1.12 -22.89 1.30
CA ILE A 284 -1.18 -21.67 2.08
C ILE A 284 -0.66 -20.53 1.21
N VAL A 285 -1.51 -19.55 0.90
CA VAL A 285 -1.20 -18.40 0.05
C VAL A 285 -1.58 -17.13 0.82
N PRO A 286 -0.73 -16.09 0.83
CA PRO A 286 -1.13 -14.81 1.36
C PRO A 286 -2.13 -14.12 0.44
N SER A 287 -2.84 -13.10 0.96
CA SER A 287 -3.73 -12.27 0.15
C SER A 287 -3.02 -11.74 -1.10
N TRP A 288 -3.76 -11.60 -2.21
CA TRP A 288 -3.25 -11.31 -3.56
C TRP A 288 -2.24 -10.16 -3.62
N TYR A 289 -2.39 -9.16 -2.79
CA TYR A 289 -1.50 -7.98 -2.77
C TYR A 289 -0.12 -8.23 -2.16
N TYR A 290 0.10 -9.36 -1.50
CA TYR A 290 1.44 -9.79 -1.02
C TYR A 290 2.11 -10.79 -1.94
N THR A 291 1.38 -11.37 -2.89
CA THR A 291 1.87 -12.48 -3.70
C THR A 291 3.11 -12.17 -4.53
N PRO A 292 3.37 -10.94 -5.04
CA PRO A 292 4.63 -10.63 -5.70
C PRO A 292 5.84 -10.86 -4.77
N TYR A 293 5.73 -10.43 -3.53
CA TYR A 293 6.78 -10.59 -2.51
C TYR A 293 6.91 -12.02 -2.01
N TYR A 294 5.78 -12.72 -1.90
CA TYR A 294 5.77 -14.15 -1.58
C TYR A 294 6.43 -15.00 -2.67
N ALA A 295 6.26 -14.66 -3.94
CA ALA A 295 6.99 -15.29 -5.03
C ALA A 295 8.50 -15.08 -4.91
N MET A 296 8.95 -13.87 -4.54
CA MET A 296 10.37 -13.57 -4.29
C MET A 296 10.94 -14.39 -3.13
N LEU A 297 10.18 -14.55 -2.04
CA LEU A 297 10.56 -15.42 -0.92
C LEU A 297 10.80 -16.85 -1.38
N ARG A 298 9.86 -17.41 -2.16
CA ARG A 298 9.95 -18.77 -2.68
C ARG A 298 11.01 -18.96 -3.77
N ALA A 299 11.40 -17.89 -4.45
CA ALA A 299 12.44 -17.94 -5.49
C ALA A 299 13.83 -18.29 -4.92
N VAL A 300 14.06 -18.09 -3.62
CA VAL A 300 15.33 -18.38 -2.96
C VAL A 300 15.26 -19.78 -2.32
N ASP A 301 15.85 -20.77 -2.99
CA ASP A 301 15.84 -22.17 -2.59
C ASP A 301 17.24 -22.72 -2.24
N PHE A 302 18.21 -21.84 -2.03
CA PHE A 302 19.59 -22.15 -1.71
C PHE A 302 20.05 -21.51 -0.41
N SER A 303 21.06 -22.10 0.22
CA SER A 303 21.75 -21.56 1.40
C SER A 303 23.16 -21.13 1.02
N ILE A 304 23.67 -20.02 1.58
CA ILE A 304 24.99 -19.48 1.28
C ILE A 304 25.59 -18.82 2.53
N PHE A 305 26.89 -18.95 2.72
CA PHE A 305 27.63 -18.33 3.83
C PHE A 305 27.06 -18.60 5.24
N GLY A 306 26.48 -19.78 5.47
CA GLY A 306 25.83 -20.14 6.74
C GLY A 306 24.40 -19.61 6.93
N PHE A 307 23.88 -18.80 6.01
CA PHE A 307 22.48 -18.37 6.00
C PHE A 307 21.57 -19.41 5.32
N THR A 308 20.46 -19.73 5.98
CA THR A 308 19.50 -20.69 5.43
C THR A 308 18.70 -20.11 4.26
N ALA A 309 18.20 -20.96 3.35
CA ALA A 309 17.31 -20.56 2.27
C ALA A 309 16.07 -19.80 2.80
N LYS A 310 15.52 -20.22 3.94
CA LYS A 310 14.38 -19.56 4.59
C LYS A 310 14.69 -18.10 4.97
N PHE A 311 15.84 -17.86 5.59
CA PHE A 311 16.27 -16.49 5.93
C PHE A 311 16.55 -15.66 4.69
N LEU A 312 17.28 -16.20 3.70
CA LEU A 312 17.59 -15.49 2.46
C LEU A 312 16.32 -15.14 1.67
N GLY A 313 15.34 -16.05 1.62
CA GLY A 313 14.04 -15.79 1.02
C GLY A 313 13.28 -14.69 1.75
N PHE A 314 13.25 -14.73 3.08
CA PHE A 314 12.65 -13.66 3.89
C PHE A 314 13.36 -12.32 3.68
N ALA A 315 14.68 -12.30 3.67
CA ALA A 315 15.47 -11.10 3.40
C ALA A 315 15.20 -10.54 1.99
N THR A 316 15.06 -11.40 0.97
CA THR A 316 14.72 -10.99 -0.40
C THR A 316 13.31 -10.37 -0.46
N MET A 317 12.34 -10.98 0.19
CA MET A 317 10.97 -10.46 0.33
C MET A 317 10.97 -9.09 1.01
N ALA A 318 11.65 -8.96 2.14
CA ALA A 318 11.75 -7.70 2.89
C ALA A 318 12.49 -6.61 2.08
N ALA A 319 13.58 -6.99 1.39
CA ALA A 319 14.31 -6.09 0.51
C ALA A 319 13.45 -5.59 -0.66
N GLY A 320 12.54 -6.43 -1.21
CA GLY A 320 11.61 -6.03 -2.26
C GLY A 320 10.67 -4.88 -1.83
N ILE A 321 10.29 -4.84 -0.55
CA ILE A 321 9.50 -3.74 0.02
C ILE A 321 10.40 -2.56 0.43
N ALA A 322 11.53 -2.85 1.06
CA ALA A 322 12.42 -1.82 1.61
C ALA A 322 13.10 -0.97 0.53
N ILE A 323 13.40 -1.54 -0.63
CA ILE A 323 14.16 -0.87 -1.69
C ILE A 323 13.47 0.39 -2.25
N PHE A 324 12.12 0.47 -2.15
CA PHE A 324 11.41 1.68 -2.53
C PHE A 324 11.81 2.90 -1.72
N ALA A 325 12.21 2.74 -0.46
CA ALA A 325 12.70 3.84 0.37
C ALA A 325 13.95 4.50 -0.23
N ALA A 326 14.81 3.72 -0.88
CA ALA A 326 16.07 4.19 -1.45
C ALA A 326 15.91 4.96 -2.78
N LEU A 327 14.73 4.90 -3.42
CA LEU A 327 14.47 5.43 -4.76
C LEU A 327 14.94 6.89 -4.98
N PRO A 328 14.72 7.83 -4.02
CA PRO A 328 15.17 9.22 -4.17
C PRO A 328 16.68 9.39 -4.41
N TRP A 329 17.48 8.46 -3.91
CA TRP A 329 18.95 8.51 -3.99
C TRP A 329 19.52 7.63 -5.11
N LEU A 330 18.73 6.70 -5.63
CA LEU A 330 19.13 5.82 -6.73
C LEU A 330 19.01 6.52 -8.08
N ASP A 331 17.98 7.34 -8.25
CA ASP A 331 17.72 8.06 -9.51
C ASP A 331 18.64 9.27 -9.67
N ARG A 332 19.50 9.23 -10.68
CA ARG A 332 20.45 10.29 -11.03
C ARG A 332 20.07 11.05 -12.30
N SER A 333 18.86 10.86 -12.79
CA SER A 333 18.36 11.55 -13.98
C SER A 333 18.25 13.06 -13.73
N PRO A 334 18.65 13.91 -14.69
CA PRO A 334 18.45 15.36 -14.61
C PRO A 334 16.98 15.76 -14.79
N VAL A 335 16.11 14.85 -15.23
CA VAL A 335 14.69 15.08 -15.46
C VAL A 335 13.84 14.16 -14.59
N LYS A 336 12.67 14.65 -14.14
CA LYS A 336 11.81 13.91 -13.21
C LYS A 336 10.92 12.90 -13.93
N SER A 337 10.14 13.38 -14.90
CA SER A 337 9.09 12.60 -15.53
C SER A 337 9.63 11.62 -16.58
N ILE A 338 9.05 10.42 -16.61
CA ILE A 338 9.29 9.39 -17.64
C ILE A 338 9.03 9.91 -19.07
N ARG A 339 8.24 10.99 -19.23
CA ARG A 339 7.96 11.63 -20.53
C ARG A 339 9.25 12.14 -21.17
N TYR A 340 10.18 12.63 -20.36
CA TYR A 340 11.42 13.25 -20.77
C TYR A 340 12.66 12.38 -20.54
N LYS A 341 12.53 11.31 -19.76
CA LYS A 341 13.59 10.31 -19.58
C LYS A 341 13.87 9.54 -20.87
N GLY A 342 15.06 8.96 -20.95
CA GLY A 342 15.51 8.18 -22.09
C GLY A 342 14.86 6.80 -22.19
N ILE A 343 15.35 6.02 -23.14
CA ILE A 343 14.79 4.69 -23.43
C ILE A 343 15.10 3.69 -22.32
N TYR A 344 16.25 3.79 -21.65
CA TYR A 344 16.61 2.86 -20.59
C TYR A 344 15.66 2.94 -19.41
N SER A 345 15.32 4.14 -18.92
CA SER A 345 14.32 4.32 -17.86
C SER A 345 12.97 3.69 -18.22
N LYS A 346 12.54 3.78 -19.49
CA LYS A 346 11.28 3.19 -19.96
C LYS A 346 11.35 1.66 -19.98
N ILE A 347 12.47 1.07 -20.46
CA ILE A 347 12.66 -0.38 -20.49
C ILE A 347 12.68 -0.94 -19.06
N PHE A 348 13.47 -0.35 -18.16
CA PHE A 348 13.57 -0.82 -16.78
C PHE A 348 12.27 -0.66 -16.01
N LEU A 349 11.53 0.46 -16.18
CA LEU A 349 10.22 0.65 -15.57
C LEU A 349 9.21 -0.37 -16.10
N THR A 350 9.18 -0.63 -17.41
CA THR A 350 8.32 -1.65 -18.01
C THR A 350 8.69 -3.04 -17.48
N GLY A 351 9.98 -3.38 -17.43
CA GLY A 351 10.47 -4.64 -16.87
C GLY A 351 10.04 -4.81 -15.40
N PHE A 352 10.12 -3.75 -14.58
CA PHE A 352 9.64 -3.74 -13.20
C PHE A 352 8.13 -4.03 -13.12
N VAL A 353 7.31 -3.34 -13.91
CA VAL A 353 5.85 -3.52 -13.91
C VAL A 353 5.47 -4.93 -14.33
N VAL A 354 6.06 -5.43 -15.42
CA VAL A 354 5.83 -6.79 -15.89
C VAL A 354 6.25 -7.81 -14.84
N SER A 355 7.43 -7.61 -14.20
CA SER A 355 7.89 -8.54 -13.16
C SER A 355 6.97 -8.51 -11.93
N PHE A 356 6.43 -7.37 -11.53
CA PHE A 356 5.50 -7.27 -10.42
C PHE A 356 4.23 -8.11 -10.67
N PHE A 357 3.63 -8.01 -11.85
CA PHE A 357 2.43 -8.80 -12.20
C PHE A 357 2.74 -10.29 -12.37
N VAL A 358 3.86 -10.63 -13.02
CA VAL A 358 4.25 -12.04 -13.18
C VAL A 358 4.55 -12.69 -11.83
N LEU A 359 5.30 -12.01 -10.96
CA LEU A 359 5.54 -12.48 -9.59
C LEU A 359 4.24 -12.60 -8.79
N GLY A 360 3.30 -11.64 -8.97
CA GLY A 360 1.96 -11.71 -8.40
C GLY A 360 1.25 -13.02 -8.78
N TYR A 361 1.20 -13.34 -10.05
CA TYR A 361 0.63 -14.60 -10.52
C TYR A 361 1.38 -15.83 -9.98
N LEU A 362 2.71 -15.82 -10.05
CA LEU A 362 3.54 -16.93 -9.57
C LEU A 362 3.39 -17.16 -8.06
N GLY A 363 3.12 -16.11 -7.29
CA GLY A 363 2.85 -16.20 -5.86
C GLY A 363 1.49 -16.83 -5.52
N LEU A 364 0.50 -16.72 -6.40
CA LEU A 364 -0.84 -17.28 -6.22
C LEU A 364 -0.91 -18.78 -6.51
N VAL A 365 -0.08 -19.28 -7.43
CA VAL A 365 -0.19 -20.66 -7.92
C VAL A 365 0.80 -21.59 -7.24
N PRO A 366 0.50 -22.90 -7.16
CA PRO A 366 1.44 -23.90 -6.64
C PRO A 366 2.76 -23.90 -7.43
N PRO A 367 3.90 -24.09 -6.74
CA PRO A 367 5.20 -24.11 -7.38
C PRO A 367 5.38 -25.33 -8.29
N THR A 368 6.04 -25.11 -9.42
CA THR A 368 6.60 -26.16 -10.29
C THR A 368 8.02 -25.75 -10.64
N GLU A 369 8.83 -26.65 -11.18
CA GLU A 369 10.22 -26.34 -11.55
C GLU A 369 10.30 -25.11 -12.48
N LEU A 370 9.50 -25.08 -13.54
CA LEU A 370 9.44 -23.94 -14.46
C LEU A 370 9.01 -22.65 -13.75
N LYS A 371 7.99 -22.69 -12.89
CA LYS A 371 7.52 -21.52 -12.16
C LYS A 371 8.56 -20.99 -11.18
N ASN A 372 9.35 -21.87 -10.55
CA ASN A 372 10.45 -21.45 -9.68
C ASN A 372 11.57 -20.78 -10.47
N VAL A 373 11.93 -21.29 -11.65
CA VAL A 373 12.89 -20.62 -12.54
C VAL A 373 12.37 -19.24 -12.95
N LEU A 374 11.11 -19.14 -13.37
CA LEU A 374 10.49 -17.85 -13.73
C LEU A 374 10.47 -16.89 -12.53
N ALA A 375 10.17 -17.35 -11.33
CA ALA A 375 10.19 -16.51 -10.13
C ALA A 375 11.59 -15.94 -9.86
N LYS A 376 12.66 -16.72 -10.04
CA LYS A 376 14.06 -16.26 -9.95
C LYS A 376 14.36 -15.17 -10.98
N VAL A 377 14.02 -15.43 -12.26
CA VAL A 377 14.26 -14.48 -13.36
C VAL A 377 13.54 -13.16 -13.11
N PHE A 378 12.24 -13.20 -12.80
CA PHE A 378 11.46 -11.99 -12.58
C PHE A 378 11.82 -11.27 -11.28
N THR A 379 12.32 -11.97 -10.26
CA THR A 379 12.91 -11.34 -9.06
C THR A 379 14.16 -10.54 -9.44
N VAL A 380 15.04 -11.07 -10.28
CA VAL A 380 16.22 -10.35 -10.78
C VAL A 380 15.81 -9.13 -11.61
N ILE A 381 14.82 -9.25 -12.50
CA ILE A 381 14.32 -8.12 -13.31
C ILE A 381 13.73 -7.05 -12.39
N TYR A 382 12.95 -7.42 -11.38
CA TYR A 382 12.40 -6.50 -10.38
C TYR A 382 13.50 -5.66 -9.70
N PHE A 383 14.51 -6.32 -9.14
CA PHE A 383 15.60 -5.63 -8.47
C PHE A 383 16.50 -4.84 -9.43
N SER A 384 16.64 -5.27 -10.69
CA SER A 384 17.43 -4.57 -11.69
C SER A 384 16.95 -3.13 -11.93
N TYR A 385 15.64 -2.88 -11.84
CA TYR A 385 15.10 -1.53 -11.92
C TYR A 385 15.74 -0.60 -10.91
N PHE A 386 15.90 -1.02 -9.68
CA PHE A 386 16.45 -0.22 -8.59
C PHE A 386 17.99 -0.23 -8.60
N LEU A 387 18.59 -1.41 -8.61
CA LEU A 387 20.04 -1.56 -8.43
C LEU A 387 20.86 -1.00 -9.59
N LEU A 388 20.33 -1.05 -10.81
CA LEU A 388 20.98 -0.49 -11.99
C LEU A 388 20.56 0.97 -12.26
N MET A 389 19.59 1.52 -11.49
CA MET A 389 19.09 2.88 -11.68
C MET A 389 20.19 3.95 -11.64
N PRO A 390 21.17 3.93 -10.71
CA PRO A 390 22.25 4.92 -10.70
C PRO A 390 23.11 4.92 -11.97
N ILE A 391 23.13 3.80 -12.71
CA ILE A 391 23.91 3.62 -13.94
C ILE A 391 23.09 4.10 -15.13
N TYR A 392 21.92 3.49 -15.38
CA TYR A 392 21.16 3.76 -16.60
C TYR A 392 20.59 5.18 -16.63
N THR A 393 20.19 5.76 -15.49
CA THR A 393 19.68 7.13 -15.43
C THR A 393 20.75 8.19 -15.64
N LYS A 394 22.05 7.84 -15.40
CA LYS A 394 23.19 8.70 -15.70
C LYS A 394 23.60 8.61 -17.17
N LEU A 395 23.45 7.44 -17.79
CA LEU A 395 23.92 7.17 -19.16
C LEU A 395 22.90 7.57 -20.23
N GLU A 396 21.62 7.63 -19.89
CA GLU A 396 20.56 7.88 -20.86
C GLU A 396 20.51 9.34 -21.33
N LYS A 397 20.09 9.53 -22.60
CA LYS A 397 19.84 10.85 -23.17
C LYS A 397 18.40 11.26 -22.86
N CYS A 398 18.24 12.32 -22.08
CA CYS A 398 16.95 12.90 -21.75
C CYS A 398 16.49 13.90 -22.82
N LYS A 399 15.17 14.09 -22.94
CA LYS A 399 14.56 15.15 -23.75
C LYS A 399 14.54 16.47 -22.95
N PRO A 400 14.55 17.63 -23.61
CA PRO A 400 14.36 18.90 -22.93
C PRO A 400 12.97 18.97 -22.29
N VAL A 401 12.91 19.46 -21.04
CA VAL A 401 11.66 19.70 -20.32
C VAL A 401 11.19 21.11 -20.64
N PRO A 402 9.93 21.36 -20.96
CA PRO A 402 9.40 22.71 -21.14
C PRO A 402 9.61 23.58 -19.90
N GLU A 403 9.79 24.87 -20.09
CA GLU A 403 9.95 25.82 -18.97
C GLU A 403 8.64 26.02 -18.20
N ARG A 404 7.51 25.94 -18.91
CA ARG A 404 6.18 26.07 -18.37
C ARG A 404 5.28 24.89 -18.76
N VAL A 405 4.22 24.69 -18.00
CA VAL A 405 3.22 23.67 -18.30
C VAL A 405 2.57 23.97 -19.65
N PRO A 406 2.60 23.04 -20.62
CA PRO A 406 1.89 23.23 -21.88
C PRO A 406 0.39 23.46 -21.67
N GLY A 407 -0.15 24.44 -22.33
CA GLY A 407 -1.58 24.81 -22.27
C GLY A 407 -2.49 23.78 -22.96
#